data_9ce903c6952f18336cfb9bd894f8986b
#
_entry.id   9ce903c6952f18336cfb9bd894f8986b
#
_cell.length_a   1.000
_cell.length_b   1.000
_cell.length_c   1.000
_cell.angle_alpha   90.00
_cell.angle_beta   90.00
_cell.angle_gamma   90.00
#
_symmetry.space_group_name_H-M   'P 1'
#
loop_
_entity.id
_entity.type
_entity.pdbx_description
1 polymer ?
#
loop_
_entity_poly.entity_id
_entity_poly.type
_entity_poly.pdbx_seq_one_letter_code
_entity_poly.pdbx_strand_id
1 'polypeptide(L)'
;MTLGLAPLHAFVKFTDDTGVTWNLETTSGAGSTREVWYRKNLPMTDKAIASGIYLRALSHEEVVAVVASTLVGELLRKGRPEDAIAVSQVILRHYPHFPMVIVEQGSAYSLMLTRDIVSRYASLDEMPPEIRAYADALSQQNQSAFAKAEALGWTERDGLNGGE
;
A
#
# COMPACT_ATOMS: atom_id res chain seq x y z
N MET A 1 -9.16 11.01 -18.81
CA MET A 1 -9.65 10.78 -17.42
C MET A 1 -8.93 9.59 -16.84
N THR A 2 -8.37 9.70 -15.62
CA THR A 2 -7.66 8.62 -14.91
C THR A 2 -7.80 8.81 -13.40
N LEU A 3 -7.16 7.97 -12.58
CA LEU A 3 -7.09 8.16 -11.13
C LEU A 3 -5.81 8.89 -10.72
N GLY A 4 -5.88 9.59 -9.58
CA GLY A 4 -4.76 9.99 -8.76
C GLY A 4 -4.93 9.42 -7.37
N LEU A 5 -3.83 9.22 -6.65
CA LEU A 5 -3.82 8.74 -5.27
C LEU A 5 -3.34 9.82 -4.31
N ALA A 6 -3.87 9.78 -3.11
CA ALA A 6 -3.37 10.41 -1.91
C ALA A 6 -3.44 9.38 -0.77
N PRO A 7 -2.85 9.61 0.41
CA PRO A 7 -2.95 8.69 1.53
C PRO A 7 -4.40 8.29 1.82
N LEU A 8 -4.70 6.99 1.78
CA LEU A 8 -6.04 6.38 1.97
C LEU A 8 -7.15 6.96 1.08
N HIS A 9 -6.80 7.62 -0.01
CA HIS A 9 -7.76 8.31 -0.84
C HIS A 9 -7.43 8.17 -2.33
N ALA A 10 -8.45 7.94 -3.16
CA ALA A 10 -8.37 7.97 -4.60
C ALA A 10 -9.34 9.02 -5.16
N PHE A 11 -8.89 9.76 -6.14
CA PHE A 11 -9.67 10.81 -6.81
C PHE A 11 -9.49 10.72 -8.33
N VAL A 12 -10.41 11.35 -9.07
CA VAL A 12 -10.33 11.36 -10.54
C VAL A 12 -9.52 12.57 -11.01
N LYS A 13 -8.56 12.33 -11.91
CA LYS A 13 -7.89 13.39 -12.68
C LYS A 13 -8.51 13.51 -14.06
N PHE A 14 -8.95 14.71 -14.39
CA PHE A 14 -9.58 15.02 -15.68
C PHE A 14 -8.83 16.20 -16.32
N THR A 15 -8.42 16.05 -17.56
CA THR A 15 -7.86 17.16 -18.36
C THR A 15 -8.92 17.58 -19.35
N ASP A 16 -9.28 18.85 -19.33
CA ASP A 16 -10.25 19.45 -20.23
C ASP A 16 -9.67 19.77 -21.62
N ASP A 17 -10.50 20.23 -22.53
CA ASP A 17 -10.12 20.54 -23.91
C ASP A 17 -9.12 21.73 -24.00
N THR A 18 -8.97 22.51 -22.93
CA THR A 18 -7.99 23.61 -22.82
C THR A 18 -6.64 23.14 -22.29
N GLY A 19 -6.51 21.85 -21.90
CA GLY A 19 -5.30 21.28 -21.32
C GLY A 19 -5.17 21.49 -19.80
N VAL A 20 -6.19 22.04 -19.14
CA VAL A 20 -6.20 22.22 -17.69
C VAL A 20 -6.60 20.90 -17.01
N THR A 21 -5.80 20.48 -16.03
CA THR A 21 -6.08 19.25 -15.25
C THR A 21 -6.78 19.60 -13.94
N TRP A 22 -7.91 18.95 -13.72
CA TRP A 22 -8.75 19.05 -12.54
C TRP A 22 -8.68 17.77 -11.71
N ASN A 23 -8.74 17.89 -10.39
CA ASN A 23 -8.97 16.75 -9.51
C ASN A 23 -10.45 16.79 -9.09
N LEU A 24 -11.14 15.68 -9.34
CA LEU A 24 -12.57 15.55 -9.05
C LEU A 24 -12.76 14.58 -7.89
N GLU A 25 -13.40 15.07 -6.84
CA GLU A 25 -13.83 14.24 -5.72
C GLU A 25 -15.10 13.50 -6.07
N THR A 26 -15.11 12.19 -5.83
CA THR A 26 -16.27 11.33 -6.12
C THR A 26 -17.01 10.87 -4.86
N THR A 27 -16.41 11.09 -3.68
CA THR A 27 -16.90 10.53 -2.40
C THR A 27 -17.72 11.52 -1.56
N SER A 28 -17.59 12.81 -1.76
CA SER A 28 -18.26 13.84 -0.95
C SER A 28 -18.93 14.91 -1.80
N GLY A 29 -19.94 14.50 -2.58
CA GLY A 29 -20.81 15.45 -3.28
C GLY A 29 -20.27 16.03 -4.58
N ALA A 30 -19.34 15.36 -5.24
CA ALA A 30 -18.76 15.69 -6.54
C ALA A 30 -18.30 17.16 -6.66
N GLY A 31 -17.03 17.43 -6.41
CA GLY A 31 -16.44 18.76 -6.51
C GLY A 31 -15.04 18.73 -7.07
N SER A 32 -14.55 19.87 -7.56
CA SER A 32 -13.15 20.01 -7.95
C SER A 32 -12.32 20.41 -6.74
N THR A 33 -11.19 19.71 -6.55
CA THR A 33 -10.26 19.97 -5.45
C THR A 33 -8.86 20.25 -6.00
N ARG A 34 -8.19 21.25 -5.45
CA ARG A 34 -6.81 21.59 -5.85
C ARG A 34 -5.80 20.71 -5.11
N GLU A 35 -4.66 20.42 -5.73
CA GLU A 35 -3.58 19.63 -5.11
C GLU A 35 -3.11 20.21 -3.77
N VAL A 36 -3.13 21.54 -3.62
CA VAL A 36 -2.79 22.21 -2.35
C VAL A 36 -3.67 21.75 -1.20
N TRP A 37 -4.93 21.42 -1.47
CA TRP A 37 -5.84 20.91 -0.44
C TRP A 37 -5.39 19.54 0.07
N TYR A 38 -5.03 18.60 -0.83
CA TYR A 38 -4.52 17.27 -0.45
C TYR A 38 -3.24 17.39 0.37
N ARG A 39 -2.29 18.22 -0.08
CA ARG A 39 -1.03 18.46 0.63
C ARG A 39 -1.23 19.02 2.04
N LYS A 40 -2.25 19.84 2.23
CA LYS A 40 -2.55 20.48 3.52
C LYS A 40 -3.29 19.55 4.48
N ASN A 41 -4.17 18.68 3.97
CA ASN A 41 -5.14 17.94 4.77
C ASN A 41 -4.82 16.44 4.88
N LEU A 42 -3.96 15.91 4.02
CA LEU A 42 -3.58 14.50 4.06
C LEU A 42 -2.08 14.35 4.36
N PRO A 43 -1.70 13.38 5.21
CA PRO A 43 -0.32 13.20 5.65
C PRO A 43 0.53 12.59 4.54
N MET A 44 1.15 13.42 3.71
CA MET A 44 2.08 12.98 2.67
C MET A 44 3.39 13.75 2.73
N THR A 45 4.49 13.08 2.43
CA THR A 45 5.81 13.70 2.39
C THR A 45 6.10 14.28 1.01
N ASP A 46 6.96 15.30 0.94
CA ASP A 46 7.44 15.81 -0.36
C ASP A 46 8.18 14.72 -1.14
N LYS A 47 8.86 13.80 -0.45
CA LYS A 47 9.50 12.63 -1.05
C LYS A 47 8.49 11.72 -1.73
N ALA A 48 7.34 11.45 -1.09
CA ALA A 48 6.26 10.63 -1.65
C ALA A 48 5.67 11.26 -2.93
N ILE A 49 5.54 12.58 -2.95
CA ILE A 49 5.10 13.31 -4.14
C ILE A 49 6.17 13.26 -5.25
N ALA A 50 7.43 13.52 -4.90
CA ALA A 50 8.54 13.52 -5.85
C ALA A 50 8.81 12.13 -6.45
N SER A 51 8.60 11.05 -5.67
CA SER A 51 8.69 9.66 -6.15
C SER A 51 7.50 9.23 -7.01
N GLY A 52 6.44 10.05 -7.07
CA GLY A 52 5.26 9.82 -7.89
C GLY A 52 4.29 8.79 -7.31
N ILE A 53 4.33 8.50 -6.01
CA ILE A 53 3.32 7.62 -5.40
C ILE A 53 2.01 8.37 -5.14
N TYR A 54 2.04 9.70 -5.02
CA TYR A 54 0.87 10.54 -4.82
C TYR A 54 0.73 11.65 -5.85
N LEU A 55 -0.48 12.12 -6.03
CA LEU A 55 -0.94 13.29 -6.78
C LEU A 55 -0.70 13.25 -8.30
N ARG A 56 -0.01 12.27 -8.85
CA ARG A 56 0.13 12.13 -10.31
C ARG A 56 -1.07 11.42 -10.95
N ALA A 57 -1.19 11.56 -12.24
CA ALA A 57 -2.08 10.74 -13.06
C ALA A 57 -1.53 9.31 -13.17
N LEU A 58 -2.38 8.32 -12.89
CA LEU A 58 -2.03 6.90 -13.03
C LEU A 58 -2.23 6.44 -14.48
N SER A 59 -1.43 5.47 -14.94
CA SER A 59 -1.69 4.74 -16.18
C SER A 59 -2.93 3.84 -16.04
N HIS A 60 -3.46 3.33 -17.14
CA HIS A 60 -4.57 2.39 -17.08
C HIS A 60 -4.22 1.09 -16.35
N GLU A 61 -3.00 0.59 -16.51
CA GLU A 61 -2.51 -0.59 -15.77
C GLU A 61 -2.45 -0.32 -14.28
N GLU A 62 -1.96 0.84 -13.87
CA GLU A 62 -1.91 1.26 -12.46
C GLU A 62 -3.31 1.43 -11.87
N VAL A 63 -4.28 1.94 -12.63
CA VAL A 63 -5.68 2.02 -12.19
C VAL A 63 -6.24 0.62 -11.93
N VAL A 64 -6.00 -0.34 -12.83
CA VAL A 64 -6.39 -1.74 -12.63
C VAL A 64 -5.71 -2.32 -11.37
N ALA A 65 -4.42 -2.04 -11.19
CA ALA A 65 -3.67 -2.46 -10.00
C ALA A 65 -4.26 -1.89 -8.69
N VAL A 66 -4.70 -0.61 -8.70
CA VAL A 66 -5.39 0.02 -7.55
C VAL A 66 -6.70 -0.70 -7.22
N VAL A 67 -7.52 -1.03 -8.22
CA VAL A 67 -8.75 -1.79 -7.99
C VAL A 67 -8.43 -3.20 -7.47
N ALA A 68 -7.43 -3.87 -8.06
CA ALA A 68 -7.03 -5.22 -7.65
C ALA A 68 -6.45 -5.26 -6.23
N SER A 69 -5.86 -4.17 -5.72
CA SER A 69 -5.29 -4.13 -4.37
C SER A 69 -6.33 -4.35 -3.27
N THR A 70 -7.59 -4.02 -3.51
CA THR A 70 -8.68 -4.30 -2.55
C THR A 70 -8.78 -5.79 -2.21
N LEU A 71 -8.39 -6.67 -3.15
CA LEU A 71 -8.35 -8.11 -2.90
C LEU A 71 -7.25 -8.50 -1.93
N VAL A 72 -6.09 -7.82 -1.95
CA VAL A 72 -4.98 -8.10 -1.02
C VAL A 72 -5.42 -7.83 0.42
N GLY A 73 -5.98 -6.64 0.68
CA GLY A 73 -6.53 -6.29 2.00
C GLY A 73 -7.61 -7.26 2.47
N GLU A 74 -8.51 -7.68 1.57
CA GLU A 74 -9.56 -8.64 1.92
C GLU A 74 -9.01 -10.04 2.24
N LEU A 75 -7.97 -10.49 1.54
CA LEU A 75 -7.29 -11.75 1.83
C LEU A 75 -6.58 -11.72 3.20
N LEU A 76 -5.92 -10.61 3.53
CA LEU A 76 -5.32 -10.40 4.86
C LEU A 76 -6.39 -10.43 5.96
N ARG A 77 -7.50 -9.72 5.77
CA ARG A 77 -8.61 -9.69 6.72
C ARG A 77 -9.23 -11.08 6.95
N LYS A 78 -9.19 -11.95 5.93
CA LYS A 78 -9.63 -13.35 6.02
C LYS A 78 -8.55 -14.31 6.55
N GLY A 79 -7.39 -13.83 6.95
CA GLY A 79 -6.30 -14.68 7.45
C GLY A 79 -5.65 -15.57 6.38
N ARG A 80 -5.62 -15.11 5.12
CA ARG A 80 -5.04 -15.80 3.96
C ARG A 80 -3.78 -15.08 3.45
N PRO A 81 -2.70 -15.01 4.25
CA PRO A 81 -1.52 -14.22 3.92
C PRO A 81 -0.77 -14.74 2.68
N GLU A 82 -0.72 -16.05 2.45
CA GLU A 82 -0.05 -16.64 1.29
C GLU A 82 -0.71 -16.20 -0.02
N ASP A 83 -2.05 -16.20 -0.04
CA ASP A 83 -2.81 -15.73 -1.20
C ASP A 83 -2.65 -14.23 -1.39
N ALA A 84 -2.62 -13.45 -0.30
CA ALA A 84 -2.35 -12.01 -0.34
C ALA A 84 -0.97 -11.71 -0.94
N ILE A 85 0.08 -12.48 -0.57
CA ILE A 85 1.41 -12.37 -1.16
C ILE A 85 1.37 -12.69 -2.65
N ALA A 86 0.71 -13.77 -3.05
CA ALA A 86 0.62 -14.16 -4.46
C ALA A 86 -0.06 -13.07 -5.31
N VAL A 87 -1.17 -12.51 -4.83
CA VAL A 87 -1.87 -11.41 -5.52
C VAL A 87 -1.02 -10.15 -5.55
N SER A 88 -0.39 -9.76 -4.43
CA SER A 88 0.48 -8.58 -4.36
C SER A 88 1.65 -8.66 -5.32
N GLN A 89 2.26 -9.85 -5.48
CA GLN A 89 3.34 -10.07 -6.45
C GLN A 89 2.89 -9.84 -7.90
N VAL A 90 1.65 -10.22 -8.25
CA VAL A 90 1.09 -9.94 -9.57
C VAL A 90 0.91 -8.43 -9.75
N ILE A 91 0.29 -7.76 -8.78
CA ILE A 91 0.05 -6.31 -8.84
C ILE A 91 1.37 -5.53 -8.96
N LEU A 92 2.37 -5.88 -8.16
CA LEU A 92 3.66 -5.17 -8.14
C LEU A 92 4.52 -5.39 -9.39
N ARG A 93 4.20 -6.36 -10.26
CA ARG A 93 4.81 -6.45 -11.60
C ARG A 93 4.33 -5.34 -12.54
N HIS A 94 3.09 -4.88 -12.37
CA HIS A 94 2.47 -3.83 -13.21
C HIS A 94 2.53 -2.45 -12.55
N TYR A 95 2.61 -2.39 -11.21
CA TYR A 95 2.76 -1.15 -10.46
C TYR A 95 3.81 -1.33 -9.34
N PRO A 96 5.11 -1.35 -9.67
CA PRO A 96 6.19 -1.69 -8.73
C PRO A 96 6.39 -0.67 -7.61
N HIS A 97 5.90 0.56 -7.77
CA HIS A 97 5.99 1.64 -6.79
C HIS A 97 4.64 1.90 -6.09
N PHE A 98 3.82 0.87 -5.90
CA PHE A 98 2.55 0.99 -5.21
C PHE A 98 2.73 0.69 -3.71
N PRO A 99 2.90 1.73 -2.86
CA PRO A 99 3.34 1.54 -1.48
C PRO A 99 2.31 0.79 -0.64
N MET A 100 1.02 1.00 -0.86
CA MET A 100 -0.04 0.27 -0.14
C MET A 100 0.11 -1.24 -0.30
N VAL A 101 0.27 -1.74 -1.52
CA VAL A 101 0.43 -3.18 -1.78
C VAL A 101 1.76 -3.71 -1.25
N ILE A 102 2.83 -2.89 -1.27
CA ILE A 102 4.12 -3.25 -0.67
C ILE A 102 3.97 -3.44 0.85
N VAL A 103 3.28 -2.52 1.53
CA VAL A 103 3.00 -2.58 2.97
C VAL A 103 2.09 -3.74 3.32
N GLU A 104 1.03 -3.99 2.55
CA GLU A 104 0.15 -5.14 2.72
C GLU A 104 0.89 -6.47 2.56
N GLN A 105 1.84 -6.54 1.61
CA GLN A 105 2.71 -7.72 1.46
C GLN A 105 3.61 -7.89 2.70
N GLY A 106 4.17 -6.82 3.25
CA GLY A 106 4.90 -6.84 4.52
C GLY A 106 4.02 -7.34 5.68
N SER A 107 2.80 -6.84 5.77
CA SER A 107 1.81 -7.26 6.77
C SER A 107 1.44 -8.74 6.64
N ALA A 108 1.41 -9.28 5.40
CA ALA A 108 1.18 -10.71 5.17
C ALA A 108 2.30 -11.57 5.81
N TYR A 109 3.57 -11.19 5.64
CA TYR A 109 4.69 -11.89 6.29
C TYR A 109 4.61 -11.79 7.82
N SER A 110 4.22 -10.64 8.37
CA SER A 110 3.99 -10.48 9.80
C SER A 110 2.87 -11.39 10.33
N LEU A 111 1.79 -11.51 9.56
CA LEU A 111 0.66 -12.40 9.91
C LEU A 111 1.10 -13.88 9.92
N MET A 112 1.90 -14.31 8.93
CA MET A 112 2.48 -15.66 8.90
C MET A 112 3.41 -15.88 10.10
N LEU A 113 4.28 -14.92 10.42
CA LEU A 113 5.17 -14.98 11.57
C LEU A 113 4.38 -15.16 12.87
N THR A 114 3.32 -14.39 13.06
CA THR A 114 2.46 -14.49 14.25
C THR A 114 1.75 -15.85 14.30
N ARG A 115 1.13 -16.30 13.20
CA ARG A 115 0.36 -17.54 13.12
C ARG A 115 1.23 -18.78 13.31
N ASP A 116 2.39 -18.81 12.64
CA ASP A 116 3.18 -20.05 12.52
C ASP A 116 4.25 -20.16 13.61
N ILE A 117 4.71 -19.04 14.15
CA ILE A 117 5.84 -18.98 15.07
C ILE A 117 5.39 -18.48 16.45
N VAL A 118 4.97 -17.21 16.57
CA VAL A 118 4.70 -16.57 17.87
C VAL A 118 3.60 -17.30 18.64
N SER A 119 2.60 -17.84 17.96
CA SER A 119 1.52 -18.61 18.60
C SER A 119 1.95 -19.99 19.11
N ARG A 120 3.14 -20.51 18.71
CA ARG A 120 3.58 -21.88 18.99
C ARG A 120 4.81 -21.98 19.89
N TYR A 121 5.66 -20.95 19.91
CA TYR A 121 6.92 -20.94 20.62
C TYR A 121 7.00 -19.75 21.55
N ALA A 122 7.25 -19.97 22.83
CA ALA A 122 7.33 -18.90 23.84
C ALA A 122 8.68 -18.16 23.78
N SER A 123 9.74 -18.79 23.28
CA SER A 123 11.08 -18.19 23.15
C SER A 123 11.82 -18.72 21.91
N LEU A 124 12.87 -18.00 21.51
CA LEU A 124 13.75 -18.41 20.42
C LEU A 124 14.49 -19.72 20.71
N ASP A 125 14.79 -19.99 21.99
CA ASP A 125 15.55 -21.19 22.40
C ASP A 125 14.73 -22.47 22.26
N GLU A 126 13.40 -22.36 22.23
CA GLU A 126 12.49 -23.48 22.01
C GLU A 126 12.30 -23.82 20.52
N MET A 127 12.80 -22.99 19.62
CA MET A 127 12.63 -23.20 18.19
C MET A 127 13.68 -24.12 17.62
N PRO A 128 13.28 -25.18 16.89
CA PRO A 128 14.19 -25.95 16.05
C PRO A 128 14.92 -25.03 15.03
N PRO A 129 16.17 -25.39 14.61
CA PRO A 129 16.95 -24.56 13.70
C PRO A 129 16.23 -24.22 12.38
N GLU A 130 15.48 -25.16 11.81
CA GLU A 130 14.70 -24.96 10.57
C GLU A 130 13.53 -23.99 10.77
N ILE A 131 12.88 -24.01 11.93
CA ILE A 131 11.80 -23.10 12.28
C ILE A 131 12.35 -21.68 12.53
N ARG A 132 13.51 -21.58 13.17
CA ARG A 132 14.21 -20.31 13.35
C ARG A 132 14.59 -19.69 12.00
N ALA A 133 15.16 -20.48 11.09
CA ALA A 133 15.48 -20.00 9.75
C ALA A 133 14.25 -19.53 8.97
N TYR A 134 13.11 -20.21 9.13
CA TYR A 134 11.85 -19.79 8.54
C TYR A 134 11.34 -18.46 9.15
N ALA A 135 11.41 -18.32 10.48
CA ALA A 135 11.04 -17.08 11.16
C ALA A 135 11.91 -15.88 10.72
N ASP A 136 13.24 -16.10 10.61
CA ASP A 136 14.18 -15.10 10.12
C ASP A 136 13.86 -14.68 8.68
N ALA A 137 13.54 -15.63 7.81
CA ALA A 137 13.16 -15.34 6.43
C ALA A 137 11.87 -14.49 6.35
N LEU A 138 10.84 -14.81 7.12
CA LEU A 138 9.60 -14.02 7.18
C LEU A 138 9.87 -12.62 7.71
N SER A 139 10.67 -12.50 8.78
CA SER A 139 11.06 -11.21 9.37
C SER A 139 11.83 -10.34 8.36
N GLN A 140 12.77 -10.93 7.64
CA GLN A 140 13.54 -10.23 6.61
C GLN A 140 12.63 -9.74 5.47
N GLN A 141 11.68 -10.56 5.00
CA GLN A 141 10.73 -10.16 3.96
C GLN A 141 9.83 -9.01 4.44
N ASN A 142 9.33 -9.08 5.67
CA ASN A 142 8.55 -8.02 6.29
C ASN A 142 9.35 -6.70 6.31
N GLN A 143 10.55 -6.71 6.89
CA GLN A 143 11.42 -5.53 7.00
C GLN A 143 11.77 -4.95 5.62
N SER A 144 12.08 -5.81 4.64
CA SER A 144 12.38 -5.40 3.27
C SER A 144 11.19 -4.69 2.61
N ALA A 145 9.97 -5.19 2.82
CA ALA A 145 8.76 -4.56 2.28
C ALA A 145 8.55 -3.16 2.86
N PHE A 146 8.62 -3.00 4.18
CA PHE A 146 8.48 -1.68 4.82
C PHE A 146 9.59 -0.72 4.40
N ALA A 147 10.86 -1.16 4.40
CA ALA A 147 11.98 -0.34 3.93
C ALA A 147 11.80 0.13 2.48
N LYS A 148 11.26 -0.73 1.60
CA LYS A 148 10.93 -0.37 0.22
C LYS A 148 9.84 0.71 0.14
N ALA A 149 8.79 0.60 0.94
CA ALA A 149 7.72 1.61 0.99
C ALA A 149 8.23 2.96 1.51
N GLU A 150 9.03 2.96 2.59
CA GLU A 150 9.68 4.15 3.16
C GLU A 150 10.67 4.79 2.18
N ALA A 151 11.39 3.99 1.40
CA ALA A 151 12.26 4.50 0.36
C ALA A 151 11.50 5.29 -0.72
N LEU A 152 10.22 4.99 -0.94
CA LEU A 152 9.31 5.75 -1.80
C LEU A 152 8.73 7.01 -1.12
N GLY A 153 8.93 7.17 0.19
CA GLY A 153 8.41 8.28 0.98
C GLY A 153 7.10 7.99 1.70
N TRP A 154 6.61 6.74 1.64
CA TRP A 154 5.49 6.30 2.47
C TRP A 154 5.87 6.38 3.96
N THR A 155 4.90 6.68 4.83
CA THR A 155 5.04 6.69 6.28
C THR A 155 3.87 5.97 6.93
N GLU A 156 4.04 5.48 8.15
CA GLU A 156 2.93 4.84 8.90
C GLU A 156 1.69 5.73 9.03
N ARG A 157 1.87 7.06 9.05
CA ARG A 157 0.76 8.02 9.07
C ARG A 157 -0.11 7.94 7.83
N ASP A 158 0.46 7.50 6.70
CA ASP A 158 -0.27 7.33 5.44
C ASP A 158 -1.31 6.20 5.53
N GLY A 159 -1.18 5.30 6.52
CA GLY A 159 -2.05 4.15 6.76
C GLY A 159 -2.99 4.26 7.97
N LEU A 160 -2.82 5.25 8.84
CA LEU A 160 -3.49 5.27 10.16
C LEU A 160 -4.78 6.11 10.25
N ASN A 161 -5.17 6.86 9.22
CA ASN A 161 -6.35 7.73 9.28
C ASN A 161 -7.67 7.08 8.79
N GLY A 162 -7.77 5.75 8.84
CA GLY A 162 -8.96 4.99 8.44
C GLY A 162 -9.85 4.52 9.59
N GLY A 163 -9.72 5.08 10.79
CA GLY A 163 -10.46 4.63 11.97
C GLY A 163 -10.80 5.73 12.96
N GLU A 164 -11.80 6.53 12.66
CA GLU A 164 -12.74 7.14 13.59
C GLU A 164 -14.13 7.18 12.97
#